data_cc17fba91d09ffb884bf408e9ecc3fe1
#
_entry.id   cc17fba91d09ffb884bf408e9ecc3fe1
#
_cell.length_a   1.000
_cell.length_b   1.000
_cell.length_c   1.000
_cell.angle_alpha   90.00
_cell.angle_beta   90.00
_cell.angle_gamma   90.00
#
_symmetry.space_group_name_H-M   'P 1'
#
loop_
_entity.id
_entity.type
_entity.pdbx_description
1 polymer ?
#
loop_
_entity_poly.entity_id
_entity_poly.type
_entity_poly.pdbx_seq_one_letter_code
_entity_poly.pdbx_strand_id
1 'polypeptide(L)'
;MAGFVTAGLVIALLAFGLVLRPLWRDARGLAASVAVLLLAASAALYWLVGTPGAMTQPTNRLPTPRSLDEAIVQLRAALVSNPDQAEGWVLLGRSLSSQQKFAEARDAFARAVALRPDEADVLVAAAQARMLADDSGRPDPEAMRLLEHALAMQPDHQRARWFLGWCSARPASRPRPVRRGSRC
;
A
#
# COMPACT_ATOMS: atom_id res chain seq x y z
N MET A 1 19.10 -12.92 -1.96
CA MET A 1 18.60 -13.48 -0.67
C MET A 1 19.02 -14.93 -0.43
N ALA A 2 19.20 -15.77 -1.45
CA ALA A 2 19.67 -17.15 -1.28
C ALA A 2 21.04 -17.28 -0.57
N GLY A 3 21.97 -16.37 -0.81
CA GLY A 3 23.32 -16.43 -0.20
C GLY A 3 23.36 -16.23 1.32
N PHE A 4 22.47 -15.46 1.89
CA PHE A 4 22.38 -15.26 3.35
C PHE A 4 21.84 -16.49 4.07
N VAL A 5 20.88 -17.18 3.48
CA VAL A 5 20.28 -18.40 4.05
C VAL A 5 21.30 -19.53 4.02
N THR A 6 22.06 -19.68 2.94
CA THR A 6 23.11 -20.71 2.83
C THR A 6 24.27 -20.44 3.78
N ALA A 7 24.71 -19.18 3.93
CA ALA A 7 25.75 -18.82 4.87
C ALA A 7 25.31 -19.05 6.34
N GLY A 8 24.09 -18.68 6.69
CA GLY A 8 23.52 -18.93 8.02
C GLY A 8 23.43 -20.43 8.35
N LEU A 9 23.01 -21.24 7.38
CA LEU A 9 22.88 -22.69 7.54
C LEU A 9 24.26 -23.37 7.71
N VAL A 10 25.26 -22.91 6.98
CA VAL A 10 26.65 -23.42 7.12
C VAL A 10 27.24 -23.06 8.48
N ILE A 11 27.04 -21.82 8.95
CA ILE A 11 27.51 -21.38 10.27
C ILE A 11 26.81 -22.16 11.39
N ALA A 12 25.51 -22.38 11.28
CA ALA A 12 24.73 -23.18 12.24
C ALA A 12 25.21 -24.63 12.30
N LEU A 13 25.47 -25.26 11.15
CA LEU A 13 26.01 -26.63 11.07
C LEU A 13 27.40 -26.72 11.64
N LEU A 14 28.28 -25.74 11.42
CA LEU A 14 29.63 -25.71 11.98
C LEU A 14 29.59 -25.50 13.50
N ALA A 15 28.77 -24.59 14.01
CA ALA A 15 28.60 -24.37 15.44
C ALA A 15 28.02 -25.62 16.13
N PHE A 16 27.04 -26.28 15.51
CA PHE A 16 26.44 -27.53 16.00
C PHE A 16 27.44 -28.68 16.03
N GLY A 17 28.27 -28.81 14.96
CA GLY A 17 29.34 -29.84 14.92
C GLY A 17 30.41 -29.61 15.98
N LEU A 18 30.74 -28.34 16.29
CA LEU A 18 31.74 -28.00 17.31
C LEU A 18 31.22 -28.30 18.73
N VAL A 19 29.95 -28.03 19.02
CA VAL A 19 29.31 -28.29 20.33
C VAL A 19 29.13 -29.78 20.56
N LEU A 20 28.88 -30.57 19.52
CA LEU A 20 28.69 -32.02 19.62
C LEU A 20 29.97 -32.84 19.62
N ARG A 21 31.12 -32.23 19.31
CA ARG A 21 32.42 -32.89 19.25
C ARG A 21 32.79 -33.69 20.51
N PRO A 22 32.55 -33.22 21.76
CA PRO A 22 32.84 -34.01 22.95
C PRO A 22 31.86 -35.18 23.15
N LEU A 23 30.59 -35.05 22.72
CA LEU A 23 29.58 -36.11 22.85
C LEU A 23 29.80 -37.29 21.88
N TRP A 24 30.54 -37.05 20.79
CA TRP A 24 30.79 -38.06 19.77
C TRP A 24 31.73 -39.21 20.23
N ARG A 25 32.47 -39.00 21.33
CA ARG A 25 33.44 -39.99 21.79
C ARG A 25 32.78 -41.14 22.59
N ASP A 26 31.70 -40.86 23.34
CA ASP A 26 31.09 -41.85 24.25
C ASP A 26 29.64 -42.26 23.86
N ALA A 27 28.95 -41.52 23.01
CA ALA A 27 27.54 -41.79 22.69
C ALA A 27 27.20 -41.48 21.22
N ARG A 28 27.96 -42.05 20.28
CA ARG A 28 27.75 -41.82 18.83
C ARG A 28 26.32 -42.07 18.34
N GLY A 29 25.63 -43.07 18.92
CA GLY A 29 24.26 -43.40 18.58
C GLY A 29 23.24 -42.33 19.06
N LEU A 30 23.41 -41.83 20.28
CA LEU A 30 22.54 -40.80 20.85
C LEU A 30 22.68 -39.45 20.15
N ALA A 31 23.90 -39.05 19.81
CA ALA A 31 24.14 -37.79 19.11
C ALA A 31 23.55 -37.80 17.70
N ALA A 32 23.67 -38.91 17.00
CA ALA A 32 23.07 -39.08 15.66
C ALA A 32 21.53 -39.06 15.72
N SER A 33 20.93 -39.73 16.69
CA SER A 33 19.45 -39.72 16.83
C SER A 33 18.88 -38.37 17.18
N VAL A 34 19.55 -37.58 18.06
CA VAL A 34 19.15 -36.23 18.39
C VAL A 34 19.29 -35.30 17.18
N ALA A 35 20.36 -35.40 16.39
CA ALA A 35 20.53 -34.64 15.17
C ALA A 35 19.44 -34.90 14.12
N VAL A 36 19.09 -36.18 13.91
CA VAL A 36 18.01 -36.57 13.00
C VAL A 36 16.66 -36.04 13.49
N LEU A 37 16.41 -36.12 14.80
CA LEU A 37 15.15 -35.65 15.39
C LEU A 37 15.00 -34.10 15.27
N LEU A 38 16.09 -33.35 15.45
CA LEU A 38 16.10 -31.90 15.25
C LEU A 38 15.88 -31.51 13.78
N LEU A 39 16.50 -32.23 12.85
CA LEU A 39 16.29 -32.02 11.42
C LEU A 39 14.85 -32.33 11.02
N ALA A 40 14.30 -33.45 11.53
CA ALA A 40 12.90 -33.80 11.29
C ALA A 40 11.92 -32.75 11.89
N ALA A 41 12.20 -32.29 13.10
CA ALA A 41 11.41 -31.27 13.75
C ALA A 41 11.48 -29.91 13.00
N SER A 42 12.67 -29.52 12.54
CA SER A 42 12.83 -28.32 11.70
C SER A 42 12.08 -28.42 10.37
N ALA A 43 12.15 -29.56 9.71
CA ALA A 43 11.43 -29.82 8.47
C ALA A 43 9.91 -29.84 8.69
N ALA A 44 9.45 -30.45 9.77
CA ALA A 44 8.04 -30.47 10.13
C ALA A 44 7.52 -29.07 10.48
N LEU A 45 8.29 -28.28 11.23
CA LEU A 45 7.95 -26.90 11.55
C LEU A 45 7.91 -26.03 10.29
N TYR A 46 8.87 -26.20 9.39
CA TYR A 46 8.87 -25.52 8.09
C TYR A 46 7.65 -25.91 7.25
N TRP A 47 7.23 -27.17 7.28
CA TRP A 47 6.06 -27.66 6.57
C TRP A 47 4.75 -27.15 7.19
N LEU A 48 4.70 -27.01 8.52
CA LEU A 48 3.52 -26.57 9.26
C LEU A 48 3.31 -25.03 9.22
N VAL A 49 4.41 -24.28 9.35
CA VAL A 49 4.38 -22.80 9.43
C VAL A 49 4.77 -22.15 8.09
N GLY A 50 5.59 -22.84 7.31
CA GLY A 50 5.99 -22.39 5.97
C GLY A 50 4.83 -22.50 4.98
N THR A 51 4.82 -21.59 4.01
CA THR A 51 3.90 -21.66 2.86
C THR A 51 4.66 -22.24 1.64
N PRO A 52 4.94 -23.56 1.59
CA PRO A 52 5.70 -24.15 0.47
C PRO A 52 5.02 -23.91 -0.89
N GLY A 53 3.70 -23.75 -0.91
CA GLY A 53 2.93 -23.38 -2.10
C GLY A 53 3.18 -21.97 -2.63
N ALA A 54 3.74 -21.07 -1.82
CA ALA A 54 4.06 -19.72 -2.28
C ALA A 54 5.15 -19.68 -3.36
N MET A 55 6.04 -20.70 -3.38
CA MET A 55 7.09 -20.82 -4.39
C MET A 55 6.60 -21.48 -5.69
N THR A 56 5.46 -22.16 -5.65
CA THR A 56 4.89 -22.91 -6.80
C THR A 56 3.68 -22.21 -7.41
N GLN A 57 3.20 -21.12 -6.80
CA GLN A 57 2.19 -20.31 -7.48
C GLN A 57 2.84 -19.80 -8.76
N PRO A 58 2.29 -20.14 -9.94
CA PRO A 58 2.68 -19.46 -11.16
C PRO A 58 2.35 -18.00 -10.90
N THR A 59 3.39 -17.23 -10.60
CA THR A 59 3.24 -15.79 -10.60
C THR A 59 2.82 -15.46 -12.02
N ASN A 60 1.54 -15.22 -12.20
CA ASN A 60 1.03 -14.54 -13.37
C ASN A 60 1.59 -13.11 -13.28
N ARG A 61 2.92 -13.03 -13.43
CA ARG A 61 3.66 -11.77 -13.38
C ARG A 61 3.25 -11.05 -14.62
N LEU A 62 2.29 -10.17 -14.46
CA LEU A 62 2.16 -9.07 -15.38
C LEU A 62 3.59 -8.54 -15.61
N PRO A 63 3.99 -8.31 -16.86
CA PRO A 63 5.32 -7.78 -17.14
C PRO A 63 5.55 -6.57 -16.24
N THR A 64 6.69 -6.55 -15.55
CA THR A 64 7.00 -5.44 -14.64
C THR A 64 6.96 -4.14 -15.45
N PRO A 65 6.13 -3.18 -15.06
CA PRO A 65 5.98 -1.94 -15.82
C PRO A 65 7.33 -1.21 -15.84
N ARG A 66 7.72 -0.72 -17.02
CA ARG A 66 8.98 0.01 -17.22
C ARG A 66 8.83 1.49 -16.92
N SER A 67 7.59 1.97 -16.84
CA SER A 67 7.26 3.36 -16.55
C SER A 67 6.02 3.45 -15.68
N LEU A 68 5.82 4.62 -15.05
CA LEU A 68 4.62 4.89 -14.26
C LEU A 68 3.36 4.86 -15.14
N ASP A 69 3.45 5.32 -16.40
CA ASP A 69 2.32 5.29 -17.32
C ASP A 69 1.89 3.86 -17.63
N GLU A 70 2.85 2.97 -17.89
CA GLU A 70 2.58 1.55 -18.12
C GLU A 70 1.96 0.89 -16.87
N ALA A 71 2.47 1.24 -15.69
CA ALA A 71 1.91 0.76 -14.42
C ALA A 71 0.45 1.20 -14.23
N ILE A 72 0.11 2.45 -14.58
CA ILE A 72 -1.26 2.98 -14.51
C ILE A 72 -2.17 2.23 -15.49
N VAL A 73 -1.71 1.96 -16.72
CA VAL A 73 -2.49 1.20 -17.71
C VAL A 73 -2.78 -0.22 -17.20
N GLN A 74 -1.76 -0.92 -16.69
CA GLN A 74 -1.92 -2.26 -16.13
C GLN A 74 -2.86 -2.26 -14.91
N LEU A 75 -2.73 -1.27 -14.02
CA LEU A 75 -3.59 -1.13 -12.85
C LEU A 75 -5.04 -0.87 -13.24
N ARG A 76 -5.30 -0.02 -14.24
CA ARG A 76 -6.65 0.19 -14.77
C ARG A 76 -7.25 -1.10 -15.33
N ALA A 77 -6.49 -1.85 -16.11
CA ALA A 77 -6.94 -3.13 -16.66
C ALA A 77 -7.28 -4.14 -15.55
N ALA A 78 -6.46 -4.19 -14.49
CA ALA A 78 -6.71 -5.04 -13.33
C ALA A 78 -7.99 -4.62 -12.57
N LEU A 79 -8.25 -3.31 -12.44
CA LEU A 79 -9.44 -2.77 -11.76
C LEU A 79 -10.73 -2.96 -12.59
N VAL A 80 -10.64 -3.07 -13.91
CA VAL A 80 -11.78 -3.47 -14.76
C VAL A 80 -12.20 -4.91 -14.44
N SER A 81 -11.22 -5.80 -14.21
CA SER A 81 -11.49 -7.21 -13.88
C SER A 81 -11.90 -7.41 -12.42
N ASN A 82 -11.43 -6.56 -11.53
CA ASN A 82 -11.68 -6.64 -10.08
C ASN A 82 -12.03 -5.24 -9.53
N PRO A 83 -13.25 -4.74 -9.74
CA PRO A 83 -13.63 -3.37 -9.40
C PRO A 83 -13.74 -3.12 -7.89
N ASP A 84 -13.87 -4.18 -7.08
CA ASP A 84 -14.10 -4.09 -5.63
C ASP A 84 -12.78 -3.96 -4.82
N GLN A 85 -11.65 -3.80 -5.50
CA GLN A 85 -10.35 -3.59 -4.86
C GLN A 85 -10.13 -2.12 -4.46
N ALA A 86 -10.55 -1.75 -3.25
CA ALA A 86 -10.39 -0.37 -2.75
C ALA A 86 -8.93 0.11 -2.77
N GLU A 87 -7.98 -0.74 -2.34
CA GLU A 87 -6.55 -0.41 -2.38
C GLU A 87 -6.06 -0.11 -3.81
N GLY A 88 -6.54 -0.85 -4.79
CA GLY A 88 -6.21 -0.62 -6.19
C GLY A 88 -6.67 0.76 -6.66
N TRP A 89 -7.88 1.19 -6.29
CA TRP A 89 -8.38 2.53 -6.59
C TRP A 89 -7.60 3.62 -5.87
N VAL A 90 -7.21 3.41 -4.60
CA VAL A 90 -6.33 4.33 -3.86
C VAL A 90 -4.98 4.45 -4.54
N LEU A 91 -4.38 3.34 -4.95
CA LEU A 91 -3.08 3.34 -5.64
C LEU A 91 -3.18 4.08 -6.98
N LEU A 92 -4.23 3.84 -7.75
CA LEU A 92 -4.50 4.54 -9.01
C LEU A 92 -4.63 6.05 -8.79
N GLY A 93 -5.42 6.47 -7.80
CA GLY A 93 -5.59 7.88 -7.44
C GLY A 93 -4.28 8.56 -7.05
N ARG A 94 -3.45 7.90 -6.24
CA ARG A 94 -2.12 8.42 -5.87
C ARG A 94 -1.18 8.52 -7.07
N SER A 95 -1.16 7.51 -7.94
CA SER A 95 -0.33 7.51 -9.15
C SER A 95 -0.73 8.62 -10.12
N LEU A 96 -2.03 8.84 -10.31
CA LEU A 96 -2.55 9.92 -11.14
C LEU A 96 -2.26 11.30 -10.53
N SER A 97 -2.38 11.43 -9.20
CA SER A 97 -2.03 12.68 -8.49
C SER A 97 -0.55 13.03 -8.65
N SER A 98 0.35 12.05 -8.63
CA SER A 98 1.78 12.29 -8.86
C SER A 98 2.08 12.75 -10.28
N GLN A 99 1.22 12.42 -11.24
CA GLN A 99 1.26 12.91 -12.62
C GLN A 99 0.48 14.23 -12.82
N GLN A 100 -0.04 14.83 -11.75
CA GLN A 100 -0.89 16.04 -11.79
C GLN A 100 -2.20 15.86 -12.57
N LYS A 101 -2.62 14.61 -12.83
CA LYS A 101 -3.91 14.27 -13.45
C LYS A 101 -5.01 14.27 -12.38
N PHE A 102 -5.24 15.45 -11.77
CA PHE A 102 -6.07 15.56 -10.57
C PHE A 102 -7.55 15.22 -10.81
N ALA A 103 -8.09 15.50 -11.99
CA ALA A 103 -9.48 15.14 -12.32
C ALA A 103 -9.67 13.61 -12.34
N GLU A 104 -8.76 12.88 -12.96
CA GLU A 104 -8.80 11.42 -12.99
C GLU A 104 -8.50 10.81 -11.61
N ALA A 105 -7.61 11.44 -10.85
CA ALA A 105 -7.31 11.03 -9.47
C ALA A 105 -8.54 11.18 -8.56
N ARG A 106 -9.27 12.29 -8.69
CA ARG A 106 -10.55 12.51 -7.99
C ARG A 106 -11.52 11.36 -8.25
N ASP A 107 -11.67 10.96 -9.52
CA ASP A 107 -12.62 9.90 -9.90
C ASP A 107 -12.19 8.53 -9.35
N ALA A 108 -10.87 8.24 -9.34
CA ALA A 108 -10.32 7.03 -8.73
C ALA A 108 -10.55 7.01 -7.21
N PHE A 109 -10.27 8.12 -6.50
CA PHE A 109 -10.53 8.20 -5.06
C PHE A 109 -12.02 8.16 -4.73
N ALA A 110 -12.91 8.67 -5.58
CA ALA A 110 -14.35 8.55 -5.38
C ALA A 110 -14.80 7.07 -5.38
N ARG A 111 -14.20 6.23 -6.23
CA ARG A 111 -14.42 4.78 -6.21
C ARG A 111 -13.89 4.14 -4.93
N ALA A 112 -12.71 4.54 -4.48
CA ALA A 112 -12.14 4.06 -3.22
C ALA A 112 -13.03 4.40 -2.01
N VAL A 113 -13.54 5.63 -1.92
CA VAL A 113 -14.47 6.07 -0.87
C VAL A 113 -15.77 5.26 -0.91
N ALA A 114 -16.32 4.97 -2.09
CA ALA A 114 -17.51 4.17 -2.22
C ALA A 114 -17.35 2.74 -1.67
N LEU A 115 -16.13 2.18 -1.77
CA LEU A 115 -15.77 0.86 -1.25
C LEU A 115 -15.39 0.87 0.23
N ARG A 116 -14.82 1.98 0.72
CA ARG A 116 -14.37 2.16 2.11
C ARG A 116 -14.78 3.55 2.63
N PRO A 117 -16.04 3.74 2.97
CA PRO A 117 -16.57 5.04 3.33
C PRO A 117 -16.03 5.58 4.66
N ASP A 118 -15.58 4.70 5.55
CA ASP A 118 -15.17 5.07 6.92
C ASP A 118 -13.64 5.07 7.12
N GLU A 119 -12.86 4.95 6.03
CA GLU A 119 -11.40 4.99 6.10
C GLU A 119 -10.90 6.44 6.01
N ALA A 120 -10.45 7.01 7.14
CA ALA A 120 -10.08 8.41 7.24
C ALA A 120 -9.00 8.84 6.22
N ASP A 121 -7.97 8.00 6.00
CA ASP A 121 -6.91 8.28 5.03
C ASP A 121 -7.44 8.37 3.59
N VAL A 122 -8.42 7.52 3.22
CA VAL A 122 -9.04 7.52 1.89
C VAL A 122 -9.90 8.77 1.71
N LEU A 123 -10.69 9.13 2.73
CA LEU A 123 -11.51 10.34 2.74
C LEU A 123 -10.64 11.60 2.55
N VAL A 124 -9.51 11.70 3.26
CA VAL A 124 -8.59 12.83 3.15
C VAL A 124 -7.93 12.88 1.77
N ALA A 125 -7.54 11.74 1.21
CA ALA A 125 -6.96 11.67 -0.14
C ALA A 125 -7.98 12.09 -1.21
N ALA A 126 -9.23 11.67 -1.07
CA ALA A 126 -10.32 12.08 -1.96
C ALA A 126 -10.59 13.57 -1.88
N ALA A 127 -10.65 14.14 -0.68
CA ALA A 127 -10.81 15.58 -0.47
C ALA A 127 -9.68 16.36 -1.11
N GLN A 128 -8.43 15.94 -0.91
CA GLN A 128 -7.25 16.57 -1.51
C GLN A 128 -7.31 16.55 -3.04
N ALA A 129 -7.64 15.40 -3.65
CA ALA A 129 -7.72 15.28 -5.10
C ALA A 129 -8.82 16.18 -5.68
N ARG A 130 -9.98 16.30 -5.00
CA ARG A 130 -11.04 17.23 -5.38
C ARG A 130 -10.58 18.68 -5.37
N MET A 131 -9.89 19.08 -4.30
CA MET A 131 -9.39 20.45 -4.15
C MET A 131 -8.33 20.79 -5.21
N LEU A 132 -7.51 19.83 -5.62
CA LEU A 132 -6.50 20.01 -6.66
C LEU A 132 -7.09 19.96 -8.08
N ALA A 133 -8.23 19.27 -8.26
CA ALA A 133 -8.93 19.20 -9.55
C ALA A 133 -9.80 20.44 -9.83
N ASP A 134 -10.07 21.26 -8.82
CA ASP A 134 -10.88 22.47 -8.95
C ASP A 134 -10.00 23.72 -9.11
N ASP A 135 -9.95 24.25 -10.32
CA ASP A 135 -9.23 25.49 -10.66
C ASP A 135 -9.97 26.75 -10.19
N SER A 136 -11.18 26.63 -9.63
CA SER A 136 -11.99 27.79 -9.21
C SER A 136 -11.38 28.55 -8.03
N GLY A 137 -10.48 27.89 -7.28
CA GLY A 137 -9.88 28.42 -6.06
C GLY A 137 -10.87 28.59 -4.90
N ARG A 138 -12.08 28.04 -5.03
CA ARG A 138 -13.10 28.02 -3.97
C ARG A 138 -12.94 26.76 -3.13
N PRO A 139 -13.29 26.81 -1.83
CA PRO A 139 -13.43 25.61 -1.05
C PRO A 139 -14.53 24.72 -1.66
N ASP A 140 -14.18 23.48 -2.03
CA ASP A 140 -15.15 22.50 -2.51
C ASP A 140 -15.99 21.99 -1.31
N PRO A 141 -17.31 22.19 -1.29
CA PRO A 141 -18.16 21.76 -0.18
C PRO A 141 -18.12 20.24 0.06
N GLU A 142 -17.93 19.47 -1.01
CA GLU A 142 -17.81 18.01 -0.90
C GLU A 142 -16.49 17.61 -0.28
N ALA A 143 -15.39 18.28 -0.66
CA ALA A 143 -14.09 18.05 -0.02
C ALA A 143 -14.15 18.37 1.49
N MET A 144 -14.84 19.44 1.87
CA MET A 144 -15.03 19.76 3.29
C MET A 144 -15.80 18.69 4.03
N ARG A 145 -16.90 18.16 3.46
CA ARG A 145 -17.66 17.04 4.06
C ARG A 145 -16.82 15.79 4.25
N LEU A 146 -15.99 15.44 3.26
CA LEU A 146 -15.07 14.31 3.36
C LEU A 146 -14.06 14.49 4.49
N LEU A 147 -13.53 15.71 4.67
CA LEU A 147 -12.60 16.03 5.76
C LEU A 147 -13.28 16.00 7.14
N GLU A 148 -14.49 16.51 7.25
CA GLU A 148 -15.30 16.45 8.47
C GLU A 148 -15.61 15.00 8.84
N HIS A 149 -15.99 14.16 7.86
CA HIS A 149 -16.21 12.74 8.07
C HIS A 149 -14.93 12.04 8.52
N ALA A 150 -13.79 12.31 7.87
CA ALA A 150 -12.49 11.76 8.30
C ALA A 150 -12.17 12.11 9.75
N LEU A 151 -12.46 13.35 10.20
CA LEU A 151 -12.26 13.78 11.59
C LEU A 151 -13.27 13.17 12.55
N ALA A 152 -14.48 12.84 12.11
CA ALA A 152 -15.44 12.10 12.92
C ALA A 152 -14.96 10.68 13.20
N MET A 153 -14.31 10.03 12.22
CA MET A 153 -13.69 8.69 12.39
C MET A 153 -12.38 8.76 13.18
N GLN A 154 -11.54 9.76 12.90
CA GLN A 154 -10.22 9.93 13.49
C GLN A 154 -9.97 11.39 13.86
N PRO A 155 -10.36 11.82 15.09
CA PRO A 155 -10.29 13.22 15.52
C PRO A 155 -8.89 13.83 15.54
N ASP A 156 -7.85 13.02 15.68
CA ASP A 156 -6.44 13.41 15.71
C ASP A 156 -5.74 13.36 14.34
N HIS A 157 -6.49 13.11 13.26
CA HIS A 157 -5.94 13.03 11.91
C HIS A 157 -5.39 14.38 11.44
N GLN A 158 -4.07 14.54 11.52
CA GLN A 158 -3.37 15.83 11.32
C GLN A 158 -3.63 16.44 9.94
N ARG A 159 -3.57 15.64 8.86
CA ARG A 159 -3.81 16.13 7.50
C ARG A 159 -5.25 16.64 7.31
N ALA A 160 -6.24 15.95 7.85
CA ALA A 160 -7.63 16.37 7.77
C ALA A 160 -7.83 17.73 8.46
N ARG A 161 -7.28 17.89 9.66
CA ARG A 161 -7.31 19.17 10.39
C ARG A 161 -6.64 20.30 9.61
N TRP A 162 -5.49 20.02 9.03
CA TRP A 162 -4.76 21.02 8.26
C TRP A 162 -5.54 21.46 7.02
N PHE A 163 -6.08 20.51 6.23
CA PHE A 163 -6.86 20.83 5.04
C PHE A 163 -8.16 21.57 5.38
N LEU A 164 -8.86 21.15 6.44
CA LEU A 164 -10.09 21.82 6.86
C LEU A 164 -9.81 23.26 7.32
N GLY A 165 -8.74 23.48 8.10
CA GLY A 165 -8.27 24.80 8.50
C GLY A 165 -7.90 25.66 7.29
N TRP A 166 -7.23 25.08 6.31
CA TRP A 166 -6.86 25.79 5.07
C TRP A 166 -8.10 26.18 4.23
N CYS A 167 -9.12 25.31 4.14
CA CYS A 167 -10.39 25.60 3.47
C CYS A 167 -11.16 26.72 4.17
N SER A 168 -11.23 26.68 5.50
CA SER A 168 -11.97 27.68 6.29
C SER A 168 -11.28 29.06 6.32
N ALA A 169 -9.95 29.10 6.20
CA ALA A 169 -9.18 30.33 6.16
C ALA A 169 -9.27 31.08 4.80
N ARG A 170 -9.73 30.41 3.74
CA ARG A 170 -9.93 31.04 2.43
C ARG A 170 -11.31 31.71 2.38
N PRO A 171 -11.40 33.05 2.36
CA PRO A 171 -12.67 33.70 2.10
C PRO A 171 -13.16 33.26 0.72
N ALA A 172 -14.45 32.96 0.61
CA ALA A 172 -15.08 32.72 -0.69
C ALA A 172 -14.68 33.84 -1.64
N SER A 173 -13.76 33.55 -2.58
CA SER A 173 -13.23 34.56 -3.50
C SER A 173 -14.42 35.26 -4.18
N ARG A 174 -14.47 36.59 -4.09
CA ARG A 174 -15.47 37.38 -4.83
C ARG A 174 -15.47 36.88 -6.28
N PRO A 175 -16.66 36.70 -6.89
CA PRO A 175 -16.74 36.33 -8.29
C PRO A 175 -15.89 37.34 -9.09
N ARG A 176 -14.98 36.83 -9.92
CA ARG A 176 -14.23 37.69 -10.85
C ARG A 176 -15.27 38.50 -11.61
N PRO A 177 -15.17 39.85 -11.66
CA PRO A 177 -16.09 40.65 -12.44
C PRO A 177 -16.01 40.15 -13.89
N VAL A 178 -17.14 39.66 -14.40
CA VAL A 178 -17.27 39.25 -15.79
C VAL A 178 -16.83 40.46 -16.61
N ARG A 179 -15.69 40.36 -17.29
CA ARG A 179 -15.22 41.36 -18.23
C ARG A 179 -16.30 41.48 -19.31
N ARG A 180 -17.24 42.37 -19.14
CA ARG A 180 -18.16 42.73 -20.22
C ARG A 180 -17.30 43.15 -21.39
N GLY A 181 -17.28 42.28 -22.42
CA GLY A 181 -16.68 42.64 -23.69
C GLY A 181 -17.26 43.94 -24.15
N SER A 182 -16.42 44.97 -24.25
CA SER A 182 -16.73 46.16 -24.99
C SER A 182 -17.02 45.75 -26.42
N ARG A 183 -18.31 45.75 -26.80
CA ARG A 183 -18.69 45.81 -28.20
C ARG A 183 -18.35 47.23 -28.67
N CYS A 184 -17.40 47.33 -29.54
CA CYS A 184 -17.35 48.35 -30.59
C CYS A 184 -17.70 47.71 -31.90
#